data_75df65686da31a45a344c83f2e6eea3d
#
_entry.id   75df65686da31a45a344c83f2e6eea3d
#
_cell.length_a   1.000
_cell.length_b   1.000
_cell.length_c   1.000
_cell.angle_alpha   90.00
_cell.angle_beta   90.00
_cell.angle_gamma   90.00
#
_symmetry.space_group_name_H-M   'P 1'
#
loop_
_entity.id
_entity.type
_entity.pdbx_description
1 polymer ?
#
loop_
_entity_poly.entity_id
_entity_poly.type
_entity_poly.pdbx_seq_one_letter_code
_entity_poly.pdbx_strand_id
1 'polypeptide(L)'
;MAKLVGKIDGLSRRQCNDLQALSEMGMTRGEIVSGELAQAMLAISCEIKREVAVFIDRNGQVLLVSVGRVDQAPVFDLKKKRWQLGYAGVRCVHTHPSGVAKLSDADLSAMQNLHYDCMVALAEQQGAIRAAVAMLAPVERSLSQAEILLDENLTWDEFVTLPIYEQLLEFEAELQRQITIATSSEKERAILILQPEQRTQHTVEIAEEELRELADTAGLEVAQVVVQVMKGNQHKIGSGKLEEIAMLVQNEAADVVIFDQALTPSYNQMLSDRLGVKVIDKTVLILDIFAQRARSREGKLQVELAQLNYLLPRLIGMGTALSRLGGGVGTRGPGETQLETDRRHIRRRIHHISQELENVKTNRQLQRSARMNHRGLQVALVGYTNAGKSTLLNRLTDENIYAADQLFATLDPTTRRLQLDNGNEILISDTVGFIRDLPTQLLDAFKATLEELQYADVLLHVVDVSKEGIDERILVVEDILMSLGLQEKTHILVCNKIDCCEEMPIFSAALQYQHKCYISCKTGEGIEQLLSELKHLATSESITLVLHLPFDESQGQKMALAHQYGQVLSEQYDETGAVVEVQLPMPDAKKYFWEYLPEEYKNEVKW
;
A
#
# COMPACT_ATOMS: atom_id res chain seq x y z
N MET A 1 -25.86 -13.59 31.71
CA MET A 1 -27.31 -13.51 31.38
C MET A 1 -27.45 -13.04 29.96
N ALA A 2 -28.17 -13.79 29.11
CA ALA A 2 -28.46 -13.37 27.76
C ALA A 2 -29.30 -12.07 27.76
N LYS A 3 -29.14 -11.26 26.73
CA LYS A 3 -29.81 -9.96 26.62
C LYS A 3 -31.22 -10.16 26.04
N LEU A 4 -32.24 -9.59 26.69
CA LEU A 4 -33.60 -9.54 26.13
C LEU A 4 -33.77 -8.24 25.30
N VAL A 5 -34.20 -8.35 24.06
CA VAL A 5 -34.32 -7.23 23.12
C VAL A 5 -35.61 -7.29 22.31
N GLY A 6 -35.92 -6.24 21.53
CA GLY A 6 -37.06 -6.18 20.62
C GLY A 6 -38.31 -5.52 21.26
N LYS A 7 -39.51 -5.88 20.76
CA LYS A 7 -40.79 -5.28 21.17
C LYS A 7 -41.28 -5.84 22.50
N ILE A 8 -40.65 -5.43 23.60
CA ILE A 8 -41.01 -5.84 24.97
C ILE A 8 -42.04 -4.93 25.64
N ASP A 9 -42.34 -3.77 25.02
CA ASP A 9 -43.32 -2.85 25.55
C ASP A 9 -44.71 -3.48 25.62
N GLY A 10 -45.40 -3.31 26.79
CA GLY A 10 -46.70 -3.87 27.05
C GLY A 10 -46.73 -5.33 27.54
N LEU A 11 -45.57 -5.96 27.73
CA LEU A 11 -45.46 -7.27 28.36
C LEU A 11 -45.50 -7.13 29.90
N SER A 12 -46.18 -8.09 30.56
CA SER A 12 -46.17 -8.18 32.03
C SER A 12 -44.79 -8.59 32.55
N ARG A 13 -44.50 -8.25 33.82
CA ARG A 13 -43.25 -8.66 34.47
C ARG A 13 -43.04 -10.18 34.48
N ARG A 14 -44.13 -10.96 34.57
CA ARG A 14 -44.10 -12.42 34.48
C ARG A 14 -43.63 -12.86 33.10
N GLN A 15 -44.22 -12.34 32.04
CA GLN A 15 -43.85 -12.67 30.65
C GLN A 15 -42.40 -12.30 30.33
N CYS A 16 -41.89 -11.16 30.87
CA CYS A 16 -40.48 -10.82 30.74
C CYS A 16 -39.56 -11.80 31.47
N ASN A 17 -39.95 -12.29 32.66
CA ASN A 17 -39.20 -13.30 33.38
C ASN A 17 -39.21 -14.64 32.64
N ASP A 18 -40.34 -15.06 32.10
CA ASP A 18 -40.49 -16.30 31.32
C ASP A 18 -39.62 -16.26 30.03
N LEU A 19 -39.56 -15.11 29.33
CA LEU A 19 -38.64 -14.88 28.21
C LEU A 19 -37.18 -14.93 28.65
N GLN A 20 -36.87 -14.41 29.84
CA GLN A 20 -35.51 -14.43 30.35
C GLN A 20 -35.09 -15.83 30.80
N ALA A 21 -36.02 -16.67 31.27
CA ALA A 21 -35.78 -18.07 31.61
C ALA A 21 -35.33 -18.92 30.41
N LEU A 22 -35.76 -18.54 29.16
CA LEU A 22 -35.27 -19.21 27.93
C LEU A 22 -33.75 -19.10 27.81
N SER A 23 -33.14 -18.04 28.36
CA SER A 23 -31.68 -17.85 28.31
C SER A 23 -30.90 -18.79 29.23
N GLU A 24 -31.56 -19.42 30.17
CA GLU A 24 -30.95 -20.36 31.14
C GLU A 24 -31.10 -21.81 30.73
N MET A 25 -31.89 -22.06 29.65
CA MET A 25 -32.08 -23.40 29.10
C MET A 25 -30.84 -23.80 28.29
N GLY A 26 -30.08 -24.75 28.81
CA GLY A 26 -28.92 -25.33 28.12
C GLY A 26 -29.34 -26.43 27.14
N MET A 27 -28.53 -26.65 26.11
CA MET A 27 -28.71 -27.71 25.14
C MET A 27 -27.47 -28.56 24.99
N THR A 28 -27.64 -29.77 24.52
CA THR A 28 -26.52 -30.66 24.21
C THR A 28 -25.77 -30.17 22.97
N ARG A 29 -24.46 -30.31 22.97
CA ARG A 29 -23.64 -29.97 21.80
C ARG A 29 -24.07 -30.78 20.58
N GLY A 30 -24.32 -30.09 19.46
CA GLY A 30 -24.80 -30.74 18.22
C GLY A 30 -26.33 -30.74 18.07
N GLU A 31 -27.09 -30.54 19.12
CA GLU A 31 -28.54 -30.38 19.07
C GLU A 31 -28.90 -28.95 18.55
N ILE A 32 -29.75 -28.84 17.58
CA ILE A 32 -30.13 -27.57 16.96
C ILE A 32 -31.04 -26.76 17.90
N VAL A 33 -32.07 -27.41 18.44
CA VAL A 33 -32.96 -26.88 19.47
C VAL A 33 -33.50 -28.02 20.31
N SER A 34 -33.51 -27.90 21.63
CA SER A 34 -34.07 -28.95 22.49
C SER A 34 -35.60 -28.90 22.48
N GLY A 35 -36.24 -30.06 22.70
CA GLY A 35 -37.69 -30.15 22.77
C GLY A 35 -38.28 -29.24 23.89
N GLU A 36 -37.59 -29.13 25.03
CA GLU A 36 -37.98 -28.27 26.15
C GLU A 36 -37.95 -26.79 25.76
N LEU A 37 -36.87 -26.33 25.09
CA LEU A 37 -36.74 -24.95 24.62
C LEU A 37 -37.79 -24.64 23.55
N ALA A 38 -38.01 -25.53 22.59
CA ALA A 38 -39.02 -25.38 21.54
C ALA A 38 -40.43 -25.23 22.12
N GLN A 39 -40.81 -26.08 23.09
CA GLN A 39 -42.10 -25.99 23.75
C GLN A 39 -42.28 -24.70 24.56
N ALA A 40 -41.25 -24.31 25.31
CA ALA A 40 -41.24 -23.07 26.10
C ALA A 40 -41.39 -21.83 25.19
N MET A 41 -40.64 -21.77 24.07
CA MET A 41 -40.73 -20.69 23.09
C MET A 41 -42.12 -20.58 22.48
N LEU A 42 -42.69 -21.70 22.05
CA LEU A 42 -44.06 -21.74 21.46
C LEU A 42 -45.13 -21.30 22.48
N ALA A 43 -45.06 -21.83 23.72
CA ALA A 43 -46.01 -21.45 24.78
C ALA A 43 -46.01 -19.94 25.05
N ILE A 44 -44.81 -19.34 25.20
CA ILE A 44 -44.67 -17.90 25.42
C ILE A 44 -45.12 -17.13 24.18
N SER A 45 -44.76 -17.54 22.98
CA SER A 45 -45.12 -16.89 21.72
C SER A 45 -46.65 -16.86 21.51
N CYS A 46 -47.31 -17.98 21.82
CA CYS A 46 -48.78 -18.06 21.75
C CYS A 46 -49.47 -17.16 22.78
N GLU A 47 -48.93 -17.08 24.01
CA GLU A 47 -49.45 -16.22 25.07
C GLU A 47 -49.33 -14.73 24.71
N ILE A 48 -48.15 -14.29 24.26
CA ILE A 48 -47.88 -12.89 23.95
C ILE A 48 -48.37 -12.47 22.54
N LYS A 49 -48.72 -13.45 21.69
CA LYS A 49 -49.07 -13.28 20.26
C LYS A 49 -48.01 -12.51 19.47
N ARG A 50 -46.77 -12.78 19.77
CA ARG A 50 -45.60 -12.19 19.10
C ARG A 50 -44.57 -13.30 18.81
N GLU A 51 -43.80 -13.11 17.76
CA GLU A 51 -42.67 -13.98 17.46
C GLU A 51 -41.63 -13.86 18.57
N VAL A 52 -41.05 -15.00 18.93
CA VAL A 52 -39.93 -15.09 19.87
C VAL A 52 -38.77 -15.75 19.13
N ALA A 53 -37.64 -15.08 19.09
CA ALA A 53 -36.42 -15.60 18.46
C ALA A 53 -35.32 -15.79 19.52
N VAL A 54 -34.61 -16.90 19.42
CA VAL A 54 -33.49 -17.26 20.30
C VAL A 54 -32.27 -17.50 19.42
N PHE A 55 -31.17 -16.87 19.79
CA PHE A 55 -29.89 -17.02 19.10
C PHE A 55 -28.97 -17.90 19.97
N ILE A 56 -28.44 -18.97 19.40
CA ILE A 56 -27.76 -20.02 20.14
C ILE A 56 -26.39 -20.27 19.52
N ASP A 57 -25.35 -20.37 20.33
CA ASP A 57 -24.02 -20.73 19.88
C ASP A 57 -23.86 -22.24 19.63
N ARG A 58 -22.72 -22.65 19.08
CA ARG A 58 -22.41 -24.07 18.81
C ARG A 58 -22.21 -24.92 20.07
N ASN A 59 -22.01 -24.27 21.23
CA ASN A 59 -21.92 -24.97 22.52
C ASN A 59 -23.30 -25.20 23.14
N GLY A 60 -24.38 -24.73 22.50
CA GLY A 60 -25.73 -24.83 23.02
C GLY A 60 -26.11 -23.73 24.02
N GLN A 61 -25.31 -22.65 24.11
CA GLN A 61 -25.61 -21.52 24.98
C GLN A 61 -26.49 -20.50 24.26
N VAL A 62 -27.58 -20.09 24.89
CA VAL A 62 -28.44 -19.00 24.40
C VAL A 62 -27.72 -17.66 24.61
N LEU A 63 -27.45 -16.95 23.52
CA LEU A 63 -26.74 -15.67 23.50
C LEU A 63 -27.71 -14.49 23.63
N LEU A 64 -28.89 -14.60 23.01
CA LEU A 64 -29.87 -13.51 22.91
C LEU A 64 -31.29 -14.09 22.80
N VAL A 65 -32.25 -13.40 23.42
CA VAL A 65 -33.67 -13.60 23.22
C VAL A 65 -34.28 -12.33 22.66
N SER A 66 -34.98 -12.41 21.53
CA SER A 66 -35.63 -11.30 20.86
C SER A 66 -37.13 -11.50 20.73
N VAL A 67 -37.91 -10.43 20.89
CA VAL A 67 -39.36 -10.45 20.72
C VAL A 67 -39.75 -9.54 19.58
N GLY A 68 -40.49 -10.08 18.60
CA GLY A 68 -40.91 -9.41 17.37
C GLY A 68 -40.32 -10.07 16.15
N ARG A 69 -40.53 -9.47 14.98
CA ARG A 69 -40.03 -10.04 13.71
C ARG A 69 -38.51 -10.14 13.69
N VAL A 70 -38.01 -11.21 13.14
CA VAL A 70 -36.56 -11.51 13.07
C VAL A 70 -35.80 -10.46 12.24
N ASP A 71 -36.45 -9.91 11.21
CA ASP A 71 -35.95 -8.82 10.37
C ASP A 71 -35.75 -7.48 11.13
N GLN A 72 -36.39 -7.35 12.31
CA GLN A 72 -36.28 -6.20 13.20
C GLN A 72 -35.44 -6.50 14.45
N ALA A 73 -34.93 -7.72 14.59
CA ALA A 73 -33.95 -8.02 15.64
C ALA A 73 -32.73 -7.11 15.44
N PRO A 74 -32.25 -6.43 16.49
CA PRO A 74 -31.02 -5.66 16.36
C PRO A 74 -29.94 -6.64 15.87
N VAL A 75 -29.24 -6.24 14.80
CA VAL A 75 -28.10 -6.97 14.28
C VAL A 75 -27.23 -7.30 15.49
N PHE A 76 -27.12 -8.57 15.82
CA PHE A 76 -26.38 -9.02 16.97
C PHE A 76 -24.93 -8.58 16.72
N ASP A 77 -24.47 -7.59 17.48
CA ASP A 77 -23.07 -7.15 17.48
C ASP A 77 -22.26 -8.35 18.02
N LEU A 78 -21.99 -9.31 17.15
CA LEU A 78 -21.11 -10.46 17.39
C LEU A 78 -19.71 -9.91 17.56
N LYS A 79 -19.54 -9.16 18.67
CA LYS A 79 -18.23 -8.70 19.10
C LYS A 79 -17.33 -9.91 19.20
N LYS A 80 -16.42 -10.03 18.24
CA LYS A 80 -15.22 -10.84 18.31
C LYS A 80 -15.33 -12.33 18.01
N LYS A 81 -15.60 -12.67 16.76
CA LYS A 81 -14.80 -13.75 16.14
C LYS A 81 -14.74 -13.43 14.66
N ARG A 82 -13.54 -13.26 14.16
CA ARG A 82 -13.11 -13.20 12.77
C ARG A 82 -14.24 -13.55 11.78
N TRP A 83 -14.80 -12.55 11.14
CA TRP A 83 -15.58 -12.66 9.92
C TRP A 83 -14.67 -13.10 8.78
N GLN A 84 -14.07 -14.26 8.93
CA GLN A 84 -13.34 -14.91 7.87
C GLN A 84 -14.32 -15.86 7.19
N LEU A 85 -14.79 -15.49 5.99
CA LEU A 85 -15.28 -16.37 4.94
C LEU A 85 -16.03 -17.64 5.41
N GLY A 86 -16.69 -17.62 6.57
CA GLY A 86 -17.29 -18.78 7.18
C GLY A 86 -18.62 -18.48 7.88
N TYR A 87 -19.21 -19.53 8.44
CA TYR A 87 -20.43 -19.43 9.23
C TYR A 87 -20.22 -18.63 10.53
N ALA A 88 -21.29 -17.94 10.96
CA ALA A 88 -21.26 -17.08 12.14
C ALA A 88 -21.06 -17.83 13.48
N GLY A 89 -21.21 -19.15 13.48
CA GLY A 89 -21.17 -19.96 14.70
C GLY A 89 -22.42 -19.78 15.57
N VAL A 90 -23.48 -19.25 15.01
CA VAL A 90 -24.75 -18.97 15.68
C VAL A 90 -25.91 -19.44 14.81
N ARG A 91 -26.87 -20.11 15.44
CA ARG A 91 -28.13 -20.47 14.82
C ARG A 91 -29.27 -19.62 15.36
N CYS A 92 -30.24 -19.31 14.52
CA CYS A 92 -31.44 -18.59 14.88
C CYS A 92 -32.63 -19.52 14.90
N VAL A 93 -33.32 -19.60 16.02
CA VAL A 93 -34.58 -20.33 16.16
C VAL A 93 -35.67 -19.33 16.51
N HIS A 94 -36.73 -19.27 15.72
CA HIS A 94 -37.84 -18.38 15.99
C HIS A 94 -39.20 -19.05 15.85
N THR A 95 -40.22 -18.43 16.41
CA THR A 95 -41.59 -19.00 16.47
C THR A 95 -42.58 -18.17 15.64
N HIS A 96 -43.52 -18.88 14.99
CA HIS A 96 -44.66 -18.26 14.32
C HIS A 96 -45.96 -18.53 15.05
N PRO A 97 -46.54 -17.51 15.76
CA PRO A 97 -47.81 -17.66 16.46
C PRO A 97 -49.00 -17.86 15.52
N SER A 98 -48.81 -17.70 14.21
CA SER A 98 -49.82 -17.97 13.18
C SER A 98 -50.10 -19.46 12.93
N GLY A 99 -49.32 -20.36 13.49
CA GLY A 99 -49.47 -21.80 13.33
C GLY A 99 -48.88 -22.39 12.04
N VAL A 100 -48.10 -21.59 11.28
CA VAL A 100 -47.43 -22.09 10.05
C VAL A 100 -45.90 -21.99 10.23
N ALA A 101 -45.25 -23.14 10.20
CA ALA A 101 -43.78 -23.20 10.21
C ALA A 101 -43.24 -22.99 8.78
N LYS A 102 -42.93 -21.75 8.46
CA LYS A 102 -42.39 -21.35 7.17
C LYS A 102 -41.38 -20.22 7.34
N LEU A 103 -40.27 -20.27 6.62
CA LEU A 103 -39.29 -19.18 6.56
C LEU A 103 -39.67 -18.18 5.49
N SER A 104 -39.70 -16.89 5.84
CA SER A 104 -39.97 -15.79 4.91
C SER A 104 -38.71 -15.41 4.11
N ASP A 105 -38.91 -14.70 2.99
CA ASP A 105 -37.77 -14.15 2.21
C ASP A 105 -36.91 -13.21 3.06
N ALA A 106 -37.49 -12.53 4.04
CA ALA A 106 -36.73 -11.71 4.99
C ALA A 106 -35.85 -12.54 5.92
N ASP A 107 -36.34 -13.70 6.39
CA ASP A 107 -35.57 -14.62 7.23
C ASP A 107 -34.41 -15.22 6.44
N LEU A 108 -34.66 -15.67 5.20
CA LEU A 108 -33.64 -16.23 4.31
C LEU A 108 -32.57 -15.19 3.96
N SER A 109 -33.00 -13.95 3.67
CA SER A 109 -32.06 -12.85 3.43
C SER A 109 -31.24 -12.50 4.68
N ALA A 110 -31.84 -12.51 5.87
CA ALA A 110 -31.12 -12.28 7.13
C ALA A 110 -30.10 -13.39 7.40
N MET A 111 -30.47 -14.65 7.15
CA MET A 111 -29.57 -15.80 7.28
C MET A 111 -28.37 -15.67 6.32
N GLN A 112 -28.63 -15.32 5.08
CA GLN A 112 -27.60 -15.18 4.04
C GLN A 112 -26.65 -14.01 4.35
N ASN A 113 -27.20 -12.84 4.76
CA ASN A 113 -26.37 -11.67 5.08
C ASN A 113 -25.57 -11.81 6.37
N LEU A 114 -26.05 -12.57 7.34
CA LEU A 114 -25.41 -12.74 8.65
C LEU A 114 -24.69 -14.09 8.78
N HIS A 115 -24.69 -14.92 7.74
CA HIS A 115 -24.06 -16.23 7.65
C HIS A 115 -24.39 -17.13 8.83
N TYR A 116 -25.65 -17.13 9.29
CA TYR A 116 -26.06 -18.02 10.37
C TYR A 116 -25.81 -19.49 10.02
N ASP A 117 -25.44 -20.30 11.01
CA ASP A 117 -25.21 -21.74 10.87
C ASP A 117 -26.46 -22.43 10.30
N CYS A 118 -27.63 -22.08 10.80
CA CYS A 118 -28.94 -22.40 10.27
C CYS A 118 -29.99 -21.45 10.84
N MET A 119 -31.17 -21.44 10.20
CA MET A 119 -32.36 -20.74 10.68
C MET A 119 -33.52 -21.72 10.78
N VAL A 120 -34.22 -21.69 11.91
CA VAL A 120 -35.34 -22.60 12.21
C VAL A 120 -36.57 -21.79 12.55
N ALA A 121 -37.69 -22.06 11.88
CA ALA A 121 -38.99 -21.55 12.22
C ALA A 121 -39.84 -22.66 12.89
N LEU A 122 -40.41 -22.37 14.07
CA LEU A 122 -41.24 -23.29 14.83
C LEU A 122 -42.70 -22.79 14.86
N ALA A 123 -43.64 -23.67 14.70
CA ALA A 123 -45.06 -23.35 14.89
C ALA A 123 -45.79 -24.54 15.56
N GLU A 124 -46.88 -24.22 16.27
CA GLU A 124 -47.78 -25.22 16.81
C GLU A 124 -49.01 -25.38 15.88
N GLN A 125 -49.21 -26.57 15.38
CA GLN A 125 -50.34 -26.90 14.50
C GLN A 125 -51.09 -28.13 15.05
N GLN A 126 -52.35 -27.97 15.40
CA GLN A 126 -53.18 -29.01 15.96
C GLN A 126 -52.56 -29.73 17.20
N GLY A 127 -51.88 -29.01 18.06
CA GLY A 127 -51.23 -29.54 19.25
C GLY A 127 -49.91 -30.25 19.02
N ALA A 128 -49.40 -30.22 17.78
CA ALA A 128 -48.10 -30.79 17.43
C ALA A 128 -47.14 -29.68 16.95
N ILE A 129 -45.84 -29.86 17.29
CA ILE A 129 -44.79 -28.93 16.82
C ILE A 129 -44.48 -29.25 15.35
N ARG A 130 -44.44 -28.18 14.55
CA ARG A 130 -43.96 -28.20 13.18
C ARG A 130 -42.72 -27.32 13.08
N ALA A 131 -41.81 -27.71 12.22
CA ALA A 131 -40.56 -26.98 11.99
C ALA A 131 -40.31 -26.74 10.49
N ALA A 132 -39.63 -25.64 10.20
CA ALA A 132 -38.95 -25.43 8.93
C ALA A 132 -37.50 -25.06 9.24
N VAL A 133 -36.57 -25.52 8.44
CA VAL A 133 -35.14 -25.24 8.61
C VAL A 133 -34.50 -24.87 7.30
N ALA A 134 -33.62 -23.85 7.34
CA ALA A 134 -32.77 -23.48 6.23
C ALA A 134 -31.30 -23.47 6.63
N MET A 135 -30.45 -23.82 5.67
CA MET A 135 -29.00 -23.81 5.76
C MET A 135 -28.37 -23.21 4.52
N LEU A 136 -27.16 -22.68 4.63
CA LEU A 136 -26.38 -22.19 3.50
C LEU A 136 -25.42 -23.28 3.02
N ALA A 137 -25.54 -23.73 1.77
CA ALA A 137 -24.54 -24.56 1.13
C ALA A 137 -23.54 -23.67 0.38
N PRO A 138 -22.24 -23.69 0.69
CA PRO A 138 -21.26 -22.78 0.09
C PRO A 138 -21.11 -23.07 -1.40
N VAL A 139 -21.05 -22.00 -2.22
CA VAL A 139 -20.77 -22.05 -3.65
C VAL A 139 -19.52 -21.21 -3.90
N GLU A 140 -18.55 -21.74 -4.63
CA GLU A 140 -17.34 -21.04 -5.06
C GLU A 140 -16.65 -20.19 -3.98
N ARG A 141 -16.46 -20.76 -2.78
CA ARG A 141 -15.77 -20.12 -1.63
C ARG A 141 -16.53 -18.99 -0.94
N SER A 142 -17.79 -18.75 -1.29
CA SER A 142 -18.59 -17.68 -0.75
C SER A 142 -19.88 -18.19 -0.12
N LEU A 143 -20.21 -17.70 1.08
CA LEU A 143 -21.53 -17.88 1.69
C LEU A 143 -22.52 -16.82 1.22
N SER A 144 -22.07 -15.70 0.67
CA SER A 144 -22.94 -14.63 0.15
C SER A 144 -23.70 -15.05 -1.12
N GLN A 145 -23.13 -16.01 -1.87
CA GLN A 145 -23.74 -16.63 -3.05
C GLN A 145 -24.19 -18.08 -2.78
N ALA A 146 -24.23 -18.48 -1.51
CA ALA A 146 -24.58 -19.84 -1.11
C ALA A 146 -25.98 -20.23 -1.60
N GLU A 147 -26.12 -21.49 -1.98
CA GLU A 147 -27.42 -22.10 -2.22
C GLU A 147 -28.13 -22.29 -0.88
N ILE A 148 -29.42 -21.93 -0.83
CA ILE A 148 -30.23 -22.11 0.36
C ILE A 148 -30.88 -23.49 0.30
N LEU A 149 -30.47 -24.36 1.20
CA LEU A 149 -31.14 -25.64 1.43
C LEU A 149 -32.30 -25.40 2.39
N LEU A 150 -33.53 -25.67 1.97
CA LEU A 150 -34.74 -25.37 2.72
C LEU A 150 -35.63 -26.62 2.83
N ASP A 151 -35.91 -27.02 4.06
CA ASP A 151 -36.89 -28.05 4.40
C ASP A 151 -38.05 -27.40 5.17
N GLU A 152 -39.26 -27.51 4.66
CA GLU A 152 -40.46 -26.89 5.24
C GLU A 152 -41.47 -27.93 5.75
N ASN A 153 -42.28 -27.54 6.69
CA ASN A 153 -43.43 -28.29 7.22
C ASN A 153 -43.08 -29.68 7.81
N LEU A 154 -41.88 -29.81 8.40
CA LEU A 154 -41.44 -31.01 9.06
C LEU A 154 -42.20 -31.27 10.35
N THR A 155 -42.47 -32.56 10.64
CA THR A 155 -42.85 -32.95 12.00
C THR A 155 -41.66 -32.81 12.93
N TRP A 156 -41.93 -32.75 14.24
CA TRP A 156 -40.85 -32.68 15.23
C TRP A 156 -39.86 -33.85 15.12
N ASP A 157 -40.39 -35.09 14.92
CA ASP A 157 -39.56 -36.27 14.80
C ASP A 157 -38.69 -36.26 13.52
N GLU A 158 -39.24 -35.79 12.39
CA GLU A 158 -38.48 -35.60 11.16
C GLU A 158 -37.38 -34.55 11.35
N PHE A 159 -37.70 -33.40 11.95
CA PHE A 159 -36.75 -32.33 12.20
C PHE A 159 -35.57 -32.80 13.06
N VAL A 160 -35.83 -33.49 14.17
CA VAL A 160 -34.78 -33.96 15.11
C VAL A 160 -33.86 -35.02 14.47
N THR A 161 -34.37 -35.77 13.47
CA THR A 161 -33.57 -36.76 12.77
C THR A 161 -32.71 -36.21 11.64
N LEU A 162 -32.89 -34.93 11.25
CA LEU A 162 -32.07 -34.32 10.22
C LEU A 162 -30.61 -34.13 10.69
N PRO A 163 -29.63 -34.51 9.89
CA PRO A 163 -28.19 -34.37 10.23
C PRO A 163 -27.66 -32.96 10.01
N ILE A 164 -28.40 -31.93 10.49
CA ILE A 164 -28.13 -30.51 10.21
C ILE A 164 -26.73 -30.12 10.71
N TYR A 165 -26.35 -30.59 11.91
CA TYR A 165 -25.05 -30.24 12.51
C TYR A 165 -23.88 -30.91 11.80
N GLU A 166 -24.05 -32.18 11.36
CA GLU A 166 -23.06 -32.92 10.57
C GLU A 166 -22.87 -32.25 9.20
N GLN A 167 -23.95 -31.89 8.51
CA GLN A 167 -23.91 -31.17 7.24
C GLN A 167 -23.23 -29.82 7.36
N LEU A 168 -23.51 -29.09 8.44
CA LEU A 168 -22.84 -27.82 8.72
C LEU A 168 -21.32 -27.96 8.84
N LEU A 169 -20.86 -29.02 9.55
CA LEU A 169 -19.44 -29.30 9.71
C LEU A 169 -18.78 -29.72 8.38
N GLU A 170 -19.50 -30.47 7.55
CA GLU A 170 -19.03 -30.87 6.20
C GLU A 170 -18.88 -29.62 5.30
N PHE A 171 -19.89 -28.76 5.28
CA PHE A 171 -19.84 -27.51 4.52
C PHE A 171 -18.73 -26.58 5.00
N GLU A 172 -18.52 -26.46 6.31
CA GLU A 172 -17.43 -25.68 6.87
C GLU A 172 -16.05 -26.27 6.51
N ALA A 173 -15.90 -27.59 6.56
CA ALA A 173 -14.66 -28.26 6.16
C ALA A 173 -14.37 -28.09 4.67
N GLU A 174 -15.40 -28.18 3.82
CA GLU A 174 -15.25 -27.94 2.39
C GLU A 174 -14.89 -26.50 2.07
N LEU A 175 -15.56 -25.54 2.70
CA LEU A 175 -15.25 -24.12 2.57
C LEU A 175 -13.80 -23.84 2.99
N GLN A 176 -13.34 -24.42 4.11
CA GLN A 176 -11.95 -24.30 4.58
C GLN A 176 -10.95 -24.93 3.61
N ARG A 177 -11.27 -26.06 3.01
CA ARG A 177 -10.42 -26.70 1.98
C ARG A 177 -10.30 -25.81 0.75
N GLN A 178 -11.42 -25.28 0.25
CA GLN A 178 -11.44 -24.40 -0.90
C GLN A 178 -10.65 -23.12 -0.64
N ILE A 179 -10.75 -22.52 0.54
CA ILE A 179 -9.96 -21.37 0.97
C ILE A 179 -8.46 -21.74 1.04
N THR A 180 -8.11 -22.89 1.60
CA THR A 180 -6.70 -23.30 1.76
C THR A 180 -6.04 -23.60 0.41
N ILE A 181 -6.77 -24.21 -0.53
CA ILE A 181 -6.27 -24.47 -1.90
C ILE A 181 -6.05 -23.16 -2.64
N ALA A 182 -6.94 -22.17 -2.44
CA ALA A 182 -6.84 -20.84 -3.04
C ALA A 182 -5.64 -20.03 -2.56
N THR A 183 -5.40 -20.03 -1.25
CA THR A 183 -4.27 -19.27 -0.67
C THR A 183 -2.90 -19.73 -1.14
N SER A 184 -2.79 -20.89 -1.77
CA SER A 184 -1.53 -21.37 -2.34
C SER A 184 -1.25 -20.93 -3.78
N SER A 185 -2.20 -20.34 -4.50
CA SER A 185 -2.11 -20.10 -5.95
C SER A 185 -2.70 -18.74 -6.42
N GLU A 186 -3.48 -18.04 -5.63
CA GLU A 186 -4.15 -16.80 -6.06
C GLU A 186 -3.60 -15.57 -5.35
N LYS A 187 -3.61 -14.43 -6.10
CA LYS A 187 -3.29 -13.11 -5.55
C LYS A 187 -4.32 -12.71 -4.50
N GLU A 188 -3.90 -12.07 -3.40
CA GLU A 188 -4.82 -11.47 -2.42
C GLU A 188 -5.70 -10.43 -3.11
N ARG A 189 -7.02 -10.44 -2.80
CA ARG A 189 -8.00 -9.53 -3.40
C ARG A 189 -8.15 -8.26 -2.57
N ALA A 190 -8.06 -7.11 -3.24
CA ALA A 190 -8.07 -5.80 -2.61
C ALA A 190 -9.28 -4.96 -3.05
N ILE A 191 -9.89 -4.23 -2.10
CA ILE A 191 -10.79 -3.11 -2.39
C ILE A 191 -10.04 -1.82 -2.15
N LEU A 192 -10.07 -0.92 -3.14
CA LEU A 192 -9.43 0.38 -3.05
C LEU A 192 -10.44 1.46 -2.66
N ILE A 193 -10.07 2.31 -1.70
CA ILE A 193 -10.90 3.43 -1.22
C ILE A 193 -10.20 4.73 -1.56
N LEU A 194 -10.76 5.47 -2.51
CA LEU A 194 -10.27 6.79 -2.90
C LEU A 194 -11.03 7.89 -2.17
N GLN A 195 -10.30 8.82 -1.56
CA GLN A 195 -10.85 9.93 -0.79
C GLN A 195 -10.37 11.29 -1.32
N PRO A 196 -10.72 11.66 -2.57
CA PRO A 196 -10.29 12.93 -3.15
C PRO A 196 -10.92 14.11 -2.41
N GLU A 197 -10.15 15.19 -2.23
CA GLU A 197 -10.64 16.45 -1.64
C GLU A 197 -11.62 17.16 -2.57
N GLN A 198 -11.39 17.09 -3.87
CA GLN A 198 -12.24 17.68 -4.90
C GLN A 198 -12.69 16.60 -5.90
N ARG A 199 -13.93 16.70 -6.33
CA ARG A 199 -14.53 15.77 -7.30
C ARG A 199 -14.33 16.27 -8.73
N THR A 200 -13.12 16.62 -9.13
CA THR A 200 -12.84 16.70 -10.56
C THR A 200 -12.59 15.28 -11.06
N GLN A 201 -13.25 14.92 -12.16
CA GLN A 201 -13.13 13.56 -12.74
C GLN A 201 -11.67 13.21 -12.99
N HIS A 202 -10.90 14.14 -13.50
CA HIS A 202 -9.47 14.00 -13.79
C HIS A 202 -8.61 13.67 -12.56
N THR A 203 -8.83 14.33 -11.40
CA THR A 203 -8.08 14.03 -10.16
C THR A 203 -8.40 12.65 -9.59
N VAL A 204 -9.63 12.17 -9.79
CA VAL A 204 -10.04 10.83 -9.35
C VAL A 204 -9.39 9.76 -10.22
N GLU A 205 -9.38 9.95 -11.55
CA GLU A 205 -8.81 9.00 -12.51
C GLU A 205 -7.30 8.81 -12.30
N ILE A 206 -6.55 9.90 -12.10
CA ILE A 206 -5.11 9.83 -11.81
C ILE A 206 -4.84 9.10 -10.48
N ALA A 207 -5.61 9.40 -9.42
CA ALA A 207 -5.43 8.76 -8.12
C ALA A 207 -5.82 7.26 -8.17
N GLU A 208 -6.85 6.92 -8.95
CA GLU A 208 -7.26 5.54 -9.16
C GLU A 208 -6.19 4.75 -9.91
N GLU A 209 -5.69 5.28 -11.03
CA GLU A 209 -4.63 4.64 -11.81
C GLU A 209 -3.41 4.37 -10.94
N GLU A 210 -2.96 5.37 -10.18
CA GLU A 210 -1.79 5.25 -9.31
C GLU A 210 -1.98 4.17 -8.23
N LEU A 211 -3.14 4.14 -7.55
CA LEU A 211 -3.40 3.17 -6.49
C LEU A 211 -3.58 1.75 -7.05
N ARG A 212 -4.15 1.60 -8.25
CA ARG A 212 -4.23 0.30 -8.96
C ARG A 212 -2.84 -0.22 -9.34
N GLU A 213 -1.97 0.63 -9.89
CA GLU A 213 -0.60 0.25 -10.23
C GLU A 213 0.22 -0.15 -8.98
N LEU A 214 0.01 0.55 -7.84
CA LEU A 214 0.61 0.16 -6.56
C LEU A 214 0.12 -1.20 -6.08
N ALA A 215 -1.18 -1.45 -6.14
CA ALA A 215 -1.76 -2.73 -5.74
C ALA A 215 -1.25 -3.89 -6.61
N ASP A 216 -1.22 -3.72 -7.93
CA ASP A 216 -0.66 -4.73 -8.85
C ASP A 216 0.84 -4.97 -8.61
N THR A 217 1.61 -3.89 -8.36
CA THR A 217 3.04 -4.00 -8.02
C THR A 217 3.27 -4.77 -6.72
N ALA A 218 2.37 -4.65 -5.75
CA ALA A 218 2.38 -5.43 -4.50
C ALA A 218 1.92 -6.88 -4.69
N GLY A 219 1.45 -7.25 -5.88
CA GLY A 219 0.94 -8.58 -6.21
C GLY A 219 -0.51 -8.81 -5.82
N LEU A 220 -1.29 -7.75 -5.59
CA LEU A 220 -2.71 -7.81 -5.24
C LEU A 220 -3.58 -7.79 -6.49
N GLU A 221 -4.76 -8.40 -6.41
CA GLU A 221 -5.82 -8.28 -7.41
C GLU A 221 -6.86 -7.24 -6.96
N VAL A 222 -7.08 -6.20 -7.77
CA VAL A 222 -8.07 -5.16 -7.43
C VAL A 222 -9.46 -5.62 -7.83
N ALA A 223 -10.26 -6.02 -6.84
CA ALA A 223 -11.65 -6.44 -7.03
C ALA A 223 -12.57 -5.27 -7.34
N GLN A 224 -12.48 -4.18 -6.58
CA GLN A 224 -13.32 -3.00 -6.76
C GLN A 224 -12.66 -1.72 -6.25
N VAL A 225 -13.10 -0.58 -6.82
CA VAL A 225 -12.71 0.76 -6.37
C VAL A 225 -13.94 1.51 -5.88
N VAL A 226 -13.83 2.11 -4.71
CA VAL A 226 -14.88 2.91 -4.08
C VAL A 226 -14.39 4.34 -3.94
N VAL A 227 -15.10 5.28 -4.55
CA VAL A 227 -14.78 6.70 -4.46
C VAL A 227 -15.67 7.36 -3.41
N GLN A 228 -15.07 7.99 -2.41
CA GLN A 228 -15.74 8.72 -1.34
C GLN A 228 -15.22 10.15 -1.28
N VAL A 229 -15.97 11.08 -1.85
CA VAL A 229 -15.63 12.51 -1.78
C VAL A 229 -15.71 13.02 -0.34
N MET A 230 -14.64 13.66 0.10
CA MET A 230 -14.55 14.23 1.44
C MET A 230 -15.31 15.56 1.53
N LYS A 231 -16.07 15.76 2.60
CA LYS A 231 -16.72 17.03 2.92
C LYS A 231 -16.00 17.71 4.07
N GLY A 232 -15.18 18.72 3.73
CA GLY A 232 -14.39 19.47 4.72
C GLY A 232 -13.26 18.62 5.34
N ASN A 233 -12.69 19.06 6.46
CA ASN A 233 -11.55 18.40 7.16
C ASN A 233 -11.89 17.05 7.85
N GLN A 234 -13.01 16.40 7.50
CA GLN A 234 -13.38 15.12 8.12
C GLN A 234 -12.95 13.94 7.24
N HIS A 235 -11.76 13.41 7.49
CA HIS A 235 -11.23 12.19 6.84
C HIS A 235 -11.91 10.89 7.32
N LYS A 236 -13.20 10.94 7.73
CA LYS A 236 -13.91 9.77 8.25
C LYS A 236 -15.09 9.40 7.36
N ILE A 237 -15.15 8.13 7.03
CA ILE A 237 -16.29 7.56 6.30
C ILE A 237 -17.53 7.54 7.20
N GLY A 238 -18.67 7.94 6.66
CA GLY A 238 -19.97 7.85 7.36
C GLY A 238 -20.40 6.38 7.56
N SER A 239 -21.23 6.14 8.58
CA SER A 239 -21.67 4.77 8.95
C SER A 239 -22.34 4.01 7.79
N GLY A 240 -23.20 4.66 7.01
CA GLY A 240 -23.86 4.00 5.87
C GLY A 240 -22.89 3.60 4.76
N LYS A 241 -21.88 4.45 4.44
CA LYS A 241 -20.87 4.07 3.45
C LYS A 241 -19.93 2.97 3.97
N LEU A 242 -19.70 2.95 5.29
CA LEU A 242 -18.92 1.89 5.91
C LEU A 242 -19.63 0.53 5.85
N GLU A 243 -20.96 0.52 6.01
CA GLU A 243 -21.79 -0.68 5.82
C GLU A 243 -21.77 -1.16 4.37
N GLU A 244 -21.87 -0.23 3.40
CA GLU A 244 -21.71 -0.54 1.97
C GLU A 244 -20.34 -1.18 1.66
N ILE A 245 -19.25 -0.63 2.20
CA ILE A 245 -17.92 -1.20 2.04
C ILE A 245 -17.83 -2.58 2.70
N ALA A 246 -18.45 -2.78 3.87
CA ALA A 246 -18.47 -4.08 4.53
C ALA A 246 -19.19 -5.14 3.69
N MET A 247 -20.31 -4.77 3.04
CA MET A 247 -20.99 -5.65 2.09
C MET A 247 -20.13 -5.98 0.86
N LEU A 248 -19.42 -4.98 0.32
CA LEU A 248 -18.50 -5.19 -0.80
C LEU A 248 -17.35 -6.13 -0.43
N VAL A 249 -16.78 -5.98 0.78
CA VAL A 249 -15.73 -6.88 1.29
C VAL A 249 -16.21 -8.34 1.31
N GLN A 250 -17.46 -8.57 1.72
CA GLN A 250 -18.05 -9.90 1.74
C GLN A 250 -18.35 -10.43 0.33
N ASN A 251 -18.99 -9.61 -0.51
CA ASN A 251 -19.41 -10.01 -1.86
C ASN A 251 -18.21 -10.33 -2.76
N GLU A 252 -17.15 -9.52 -2.66
CA GLU A 252 -15.94 -9.68 -3.44
C GLU A 252 -14.93 -10.65 -2.79
N ALA A 253 -15.24 -11.20 -1.62
CA ALA A 253 -14.30 -11.99 -0.81
C ALA A 253 -12.92 -11.33 -0.69
N ALA A 254 -12.92 -10.02 -0.38
CA ALA A 254 -11.68 -9.25 -0.33
C ALA A 254 -10.88 -9.55 0.94
N ASP A 255 -9.55 -9.69 0.78
CA ASP A 255 -8.61 -9.96 1.88
C ASP A 255 -8.11 -8.69 2.55
N VAL A 256 -8.06 -7.59 1.77
CA VAL A 256 -7.51 -6.31 2.22
C VAL A 256 -8.31 -5.12 1.67
N VAL A 257 -8.44 -4.08 2.49
CA VAL A 257 -9.00 -2.78 2.07
C VAL A 257 -7.88 -1.74 2.15
N ILE A 258 -7.66 -1.01 1.06
CA ILE A 258 -6.56 -0.06 0.90
C ILE A 258 -7.11 1.34 0.72
N PHE A 259 -6.67 2.26 1.57
CA PHE A 259 -7.01 3.68 1.52
C PHE A 259 -5.91 4.48 0.82
N ASP A 260 -6.29 5.42 -0.03
CA ASP A 260 -5.36 6.38 -0.66
C ASP A 260 -4.79 7.38 0.35
N GLN A 261 -5.56 7.71 1.39
CA GLN A 261 -5.20 8.66 2.44
C GLN A 261 -4.56 7.97 3.66
N ALA A 262 -3.64 8.67 4.32
CA ALA A 262 -3.03 8.17 5.55
C ALA A 262 -4.07 8.03 6.68
N LEU A 263 -4.11 6.86 7.31
CA LEU A 263 -5.04 6.55 8.40
C LEU A 263 -4.40 6.78 9.77
N THR A 264 -5.14 7.41 10.69
CA THR A 264 -4.71 7.42 12.09
C THR A 264 -4.79 6.03 12.70
N PRO A 265 -3.94 5.68 13.69
CA PRO A 265 -3.92 4.34 14.27
C PRO A 265 -5.26 3.88 14.84
N SER A 266 -5.95 4.77 15.55
CA SER A 266 -7.26 4.48 16.15
C SER A 266 -8.36 4.29 15.09
N TYR A 267 -8.29 5.04 13.99
CA TYR A 267 -9.25 4.94 12.91
C TYR A 267 -9.02 3.66 12.09
N ASN A 268 -7.76 3.33 11.80
CA ASN A 268 -7.40 2.06 11.14
C ASN A 268 -7.90 0.85 11.93
N GLN A 269 -7.67 0.83 13.26
CA GLN A 269 -8.17 -0.25 14.12
C GLN A 269 -9.69 -0.35 14.08
N MET A 270 -10.39 0.79 14.18
CA MET A 270 -11.86 0.81 14.12
C MET A 270 -12.38 0.28 12.77
N LEU A 271 -11.73 0.66 11.66
CA LEU A 271 -12.07 0.16 10.33
C LEU A 271 -11.82 -1.36 10.23
N SER A 272 -10.66 -1.84 10.67
CA SER A 272 -10.35 -3.28 10.65
C SER A 272 -11.33 -4.09 11.51
N ASP A 273 -11.70 -3.57 12.68
CA ASP A 273 -12.69 -4.21 13.57
C ASP A 273 -14.10 -4.24 12.94
N ARG A 274 -14.45 -3.22 12.14
CA ARG A 274 -15.76 -3.10 11.49
C ARG A 274 -15.86 -3.90 10.19
N LEU A 275 -14.81 -3.86 9.37
CA LEU A 275 -14.77 -4.52 8.07
C LEU A 275 -14.37 -6.00 8.16
N GLY A 276 -13.76 -6.43 9.28
CA GLY A 276 -13.34 -7.80 9.53
C GLY A 276 -12.13 -8.27 8.72
N VAL A 277 -11.52 -7.39 7.92
CA VAL A 277 -10.35 -7.66 7.07
C VAL A 277 -9.20 -6.72 7.40
N LYS A 278 -8.02 -7.03 6.87
CA LYS A 278 -6.85 -6.15 6.99
C LYS A 278 -7.15 -4.80 6.31
N VAL A 279 -6.96 -3.71 7.04
CA VAL A 279 -7.05 -2.35 6.49
C VAL A 279 -5.67 -1.74 6.50
N ILE A 280 -5.24 -1.23 5.35
CA ILE A 280 -3.96 -0.54 5.20
C ILE A 280 -4.17 0.78 4.47
N ASP A 281 -3.22 1.70 4.60
CA ASP A 281 -3.18 2.91 3.78
C ASP A 281 -2.07 2.82 2.70
N LYS A 282 -2.09 3.76 1.76
CA LYS A 282 -1.11 3.88 0.69
C LYS A 282 0.34 3.83 1.22
N THR A 283 0.61 4.39 2.40
CA THR A 283 1.94 4.37 3.02
C THR A 283 2.41 2.96 3.33
N VAL A 284 1.55 2.13 3.93
CA VAL A 284 1.88 0.72 4.22
C VAL A 284 2.09 -0.05 2.92
N LEU A 285 1.23 0.16 1.93
CA LEU A 285 1.35 -0.51 0.62
C LEU A 285 2.71 -0.21 -0.03
N ILE A 286 3.14 1.06 -0.04
CA ILE A 286 4.44 1.47 -0.56
C ILE A 286 5.59 0.82 0.24
N LEU A 287 5.49 0.79 1.57
CA LEU A 287 6.49 0.14 2.44
C LEU A 287 6.60 -1.36 2.17
N ASP A 288 5.48 -2.03 1.91
CA ASP A 288 5.47 -3.46 1.57
C ASP A 288 6.12 -3.71 0.20
N ILE A 289 5.86 -2.86 -0.81
CA ILE A 289 6.53 -2.91 -2.11
C ILE A 289 8.05 -2.73 -1.95
N PHE A 290 8.47 -1.75 -1.15
CA PHE A 290 9.88 -1.50 -0.89
C PHE A 290 10.55 -2.68 -0.16
N ALA A 291 9.86 -3.31 0.80
CA ALA A 291 10.37 -4.48 1.50
C ALA A 291 10.62 -5.66 0.54
N GLN A 292 9.77 -5.83 -0.47
CA GLN A 292 9.95 -6.84 -1.51
C GLN A 292 11.09 -6.50 -2.47
N ARG A 293 11.35 -5.21 -2.75
CA ARG A 293 12.32 -4.74 -3.74
C ARG A 293 13.73 -4.51 -3.17
N ALA A 294 13.87 -4.25 -1.89
CA ALA A 294 15.16 -4.01 -1.25
C ALA A 294 16.09 -5.22 -1.37
N ARG A 295 17.16 -5.09 -2.14
CA ARG A 295 18.16 -6.14 -2.34
C ARG A 295 19.43 -5.89 -1.54
N SER A 296 19.88 -4.62 -1.48
CA SER A 296 21.05 -4.24 -0.72
C SER A 296 20.80 -4.31 0.79
N ARG A 297 21.88 -4.51 1.56
CA ARG A 297 21.81 -4.45 3.03
C ARG A 297 21.31 -3.09 3.50
N GLU A 298 21.76 -2.03 2.85
CA GLU A 298 21.37 -0.67 3.17
C GLU A 298 19.90 -0.41 2.88
N GLY A 299 19.40 -0.75 1.67
CA GLY A 299 18.00 -0.63 1.32
C GLY A 299 17.09 -1.38 2.29
N LYS A 300 17.46 -2.60 2.71
CA LYS A 300 16.71 -3.36 3.72
C LYS A 300 16.66 -2.64 5.08
N LEU A 301 17.78 -2.06 5.53
CA LEU A 301 17.82 -1.31 6.79
C LEU A 301 17.00 -0.02 6.70
N GLN A 302 17.01 0.68 5.56
CA GLN A 302 16.21 1.88 5.33
C GLN A 302 14.72 1.57 5.36
N VAL A 303 14.29 0.50 4.68
CA VAL A 303 12.88 0.08 4.67
C VAL A 303 12.45 -0.37 6.06
N GLU A 304 13.26 -1.16 6.78
CA GLU A 304 12.97 -1.57 8.15
C GLU A 304 12.84 -0.35 9.08
N LEU A 305 13.72 0.64 8.94
CA LEU A 305 13.65 1.89 9.70
C LEU A 305 12.34 2.64 9.43
N ALA A 306 11.95 2.77 8.17
CA ALA A 306 10.70 3.43 7.78
C ALA A 306 9.48 2.69 8.33
N GLN A 307 9.44 1.35 8.22
CA GLN A 307 8.36 0.52 8.79
C GLN A 307 8.25 0.69 10.31
N LEU A 308 9.37 0.67 11.03
CA LEU A 308 9.40 0.84 12.48
C LEU A 308 8.96 2.25 12.91
N ASN A 309 9.39 3.29 12.19
CA ASN A 309 8.97 4.67 12.42
C ASN A 309 7.46 4.87 12.16
N TYR A 310 6.91 4.19 11.16
CA TYR A 310 5.49 4.17 10.88
C TYR A 310 4.68 3.42 11.94
N LEU A 311 5.19 2.30 12.45
CA LEU A 311 4.53 1.46 13.45
C LEU A 311 4.57 2.07 14.86
N LEU A 312 5.66 2.73 15.24
CA LEU A 312 5.87 3.23 16.61
C LEU A 312 4.76 4.16 17.13
N PRO A 313 4.26 5.17 16.36
CA PRO A 313 3.12 5.99 16.78
C PRO A 313 1.81 5.18 16.89
N ARG A 314 1.65 4.14 16.06
CA ARG A 314 0.46 3.30 16.02
C ARG A 314 0.30 2.42 17.26
N LEU A 315 1.40 1.95 17.83
CA LEU A 315 1.41 1.25 19.13
C LEU A 315 1.01 2.15 20.30
N ILE A 316 1.22 3.46 20.20
CA ILE A 316 0.79 4.42 21.22
C ILE A 316 -0.73 4.54 21.27
N GLY A 317 -1.39 4.58 20.12
CA GLY A 317 -2.86 4.66 20.01
C GLY A 317 -3.60 3.43 20.55
N MET A 318 -3.01 2.24 20.41
CA MET A 318 -3.58 0.98 20.91
C MET A 318 -3.58 0.89 22.45
N GLY A 319 -2.57 1.44 23.13
CA GLY A 319 -2.48 1.42 24.59
C GLY A 319 -3.57 2.22 25.29
N THR A 320 -3.99 3.35 24.73
CA THR A 320 -5.07 4.18 25.29
C THR A 320 -6.46 3.57 25.12
N ALA A 321 -6.67 2.75 24.10
CA ALA A 321 -7.93 2.01 23.91
C ALA A 321 -8.05 0.82 24.87
N LEU A 322 -6.95 0.10 25.12
CA LEU A 322 -6.90 -1.02 26.05
C LEU A 322 -6.95 -0.56 27.54
N SER A 323 -6.35 0.58 27.87
CA SER A 323 -6.40 1.12 29.23
C SER A 323 -7.79 1.62 29.65
N ARG A 324 -8.63 2.04 28.69
CA ARG A 324 -10.04 2.39 28.95
C ARG A 324 -10.94 1.19 29.25
N LEU A 325 -10.54 -0.02 28.85
CA LEU A 325 -11.30 -1.27 29.06
C LEU A 325 -10.97 -1.99 30.37
N GLY A 326 -9.86 -1.65 31.06
CA GLY A 326 -9.33 -2.43 32.17
C GLY A 326 -8.97 -1.65 33.45
N GLY A 327 -9.33 -0.38 33.60
CA GLY A 327 -8.69 0.39 34.64
C GLY A 327 -9.56 1.12 35.65
N GLY A 328 -9.61 0.63 36.87
CA GLY A 328 -9.71 1.49 38.06
C GLY A 328 -8.39 2.24 38.30
N VAL A 329 -8.47 3.42 38.90
CA VAL A 329 -7.31 4.26 39.26
C VAL A 329 -6.30 3.44 40.07
N GLY A 330 -5.11 3.18 39.51
CA GLY A 330 -3.98 2.60 40.26
C GLY A 330 -3.56 1.18 39.89
N THR A 331 -4.22 0.47 39.00
CA THR A 331 -3.80 -0.89 38.56
C THR A 331 -3.13 -0.87 37.20
N ARG A 332 -1.81 -1.05 37.17
CA ARG A 332 -1.07 -1.40 35.94
C ARG A 332 -1.46 -2.81 35.54
N GLY A 333 -2.29 -2.94 34.50
CA GLY A 333 -2.65 -4.24 33.94
C GLY A 333 -1.47 -4.88 33.17
N PRO A 334 -1.41 -6.24 33.06
CA PRO A 334 -0.35 -6.95 32.36
C PRO A 334 -0.22 -6.54 30.87
N GLY A 335 -1.27 -5.98 30.24
CA GLY A 335 -1.25 -5.48 28.87
C GLY A 335 -0.49 -4.17 28.68
N GLU A 336 -0.46 -3.27 29.68
CA GLU A 336 0.32 -2.03 29.63
C GLU A 336 1.83 -2.30 29.65
N THR A 337 2.27 -3.25 30.44
CA THR A 337 3.69 -3.64 30.50
C THR A 337 4.18 -4.28 29.21
N GLN A 338 3.36 -5.04 28.52
CA GLN A 338 3.72 -5.67 27.26
C GLN A 338 3.88 -4.63 26.15
N LEU A 339 2.92 -3.73 25.97
CA LEU A 339 3.00 -2.64 24.98
C LEU A 339 4.18 -1.70 25.24
N GLU A 340 4.48 -1.39 26.49
CA GLU A 340 5.63 -0.56 26.85
C GLU A 340 6.96 -1.30 26.57
N THR A 341 7.00 -2.60 26.78
CA THR A 341 8.14 -3.44 26.44
C THR A 341 8.34 -3.48 24.93
N ASP A 342 7.28 -3.70 24.13
CA ASP A 342 7.33 -3.72 22.68
C ASP A 342 7.81 -2.36 22.11
N ARG A 343 7.29 -1.25 22.64
CA ARG A 343 7.75 0.10 22.30
C ARG A 343 9.24 0.31 22.58
N ARG A 344 9.72 -0.21 23.72
CA ARG A 344 11.13 -0.14 24.10
C ARG A 344 12.00 -0.96 23.14
N HIS A 345 11.52 -2.14 22.75
CA HIS A 345 12.20 -2.98 21.75
C HIS A 345 12.29 -2.28 20.39
N ILE A 346 11.18 -1.71 19.90
CA ILE A 346 11.16 -0.98 18.63
C ILE A 346 12.08 0.24 18.68
N ARG A 347 12.06 1.04 19.75
CA ARG A 347 12.97 2.19 19.87
C ARG A 347 14.45 1.77 19.88
N ARG A 348 14.79 0.67 20.55
CA ARG A 348 16.15 0.13 20.53
C ARG A 348 16.53 -0.33 19.12
N ARG A 349 15.61 -0.98 18.42
CA ARG A 349 15.85 -1.42 17.04
C ARG A 349 16.05 -0.25 16.09
N ILE A 350 15.22 0.79 16.18
CA ILE A 350 15.38 2.05 15.43
C ILE A 350 16.76 2.65 15.68
N HIS A 351 17.17 2.77 16.96
CA HIS A 351 18.47 3.32 17.30
C HIS A 351 19.64 2.50 16.71
N HIS A 352 19.55 1.18 16.81
CA HIS A 352 20.57 0.28 16.26
C HIS A 352 20.68 0.41 14.73
N ILE A 353 19.54 0.39 14.03
CA ILE A 353 19.50 0.55 12.57
C ILE A 353 20.05 1.92 12.16
N SER A 354 19.68 2.99 12.88
CA SER A 354 20.21 4.34 12.60
C SER A 354 21.73 4.40 12.73
N GLN A 355 22.31 3.73 13.72
CA GLN A 355 23.77 3.61 13.87
C GLN A 355 24.42 2.81 12.73
N GLU A 356 23.81 1.68 12.32
CA GLU A 356 24.30 0.91 11.19
C GLU A 356 24.30 1.73 9.90
N LEU A 357 23.22 2.48 9.64
CA LEU A 357 23.10 3.35 8.46
C LEU A 357 24.13 4.49 8.47
N GLU A 358 24.43 5.09 9.63
CA GLU A 358 25.47 6.12 9.75
C GLU A 358 26.87 5.55 9.43
N ASN A 359 27.17 4.32 9.87
CA ASN A 359 28.42 3.63 9.53
C ASN A 359 28.51 3.36 8.01
N VAL A 360 27.40 2.96 7.37
CA VAL A 360 27.35 2.76 5.92
C VAL A 360 27.58 4.08 5.19
N LYS A 361 26.97 5.18 5.66
CA LYS A 361 27.16 6.53 5.12
C LYS A 361 28.62 6.97 5.16
N THR A 362 29.29 6.77 6.29
CA THR A 362 30.72 7.08 6.45
C THR A 362 31.60 6.30 5.46
N ASN A 363 31.35 5.01 5.30
CA ASN A 363 32.06 4.18 4.32
C ASN A 363 31.80 4.62 2.87
N ARG A 364 30.57 5.02 2.54
CA ARG A 364 30.23 5.60 1.24
C ARG A 364 30.96 6.92 0.97
N GLN A 365 31.06 7.80 1.96
CA GLN A 365 31.81 9.06 1.81
C GLN A 365 33.27 8.81 1.47
N LEU A 366 33.90 7.81 2.07
CA LEU A 366 35.27 7.39 1.75
C LEU A 366 35.39 6.84 0.31
N GLN A 367 34.44 6.02 -0.13
CA GLN A 367 34.41 5.52 -1.51
C GLN A 367 34.08 6.63 -2.52
N ARG A 368 33.22 7.58 -2.15
CA ARG A 368 32.84 8.75 -2.97
C ARG A 368 34.02 9.71 -3.14
N SER A 369 34.81 9.98 -2.09
CA SER A 369 36.02 10.81 -2.23
C SER A 369 37.01 10.22 -3.24
N ALA A 370 37.06 8.90 -3.37
CA ALA A 370 37.81 8.23 -4.44
C ALA A 370 37.14 8.40 -5.83
N ARG A 371 35.81 8.47 -5.90
CA ARG A 371 35.05 8.72 -7.16
C ARG A 371 35.05 10.20 -7.56
N MET A 372 35.09 11.15 -6.61
CA MET A 372 35.24 12.58 -6.91
C MET A 372 36.55 12.91 -7.65
N ASN A 373 37.52 11.98 -7.64
CA ASN A 373 38.69 12.03 -8.52
C ASN A 373 38.38 11.55 -9.95
N HIS A 374 37.20 11.00 -10.23
CA HIS A 374 36.76 10.69 -11.60
C HIS A 374 36.17 11.95 -12.26
N ARG A 375 36.65 12.26 -13.42
CA ARG A 375 36.50 13.50 -14.18
C ARG A 375 35.33 13.55 -15.13
N GLY A 376 34.40 12.58 -15.04
CA GLY A 376 33.24 12.50 -15.90
C GLY A 376 32.07 13.32 -15.35
N LEU A 377 31.25 13.87 -16.25
CA LEU A 377 29.98 14.50 -15.92
C LEU A 377 29.11 13.51 -15.11
N GLN A 378 28.59 13.96 -13.99
CA GLN A 378 27.70 13.15 -13.15
C GLN A 378 26.25 13.48 -13.46
N VAL A 379 25.50 12.51 -13.92
CA VAL A 379 24.10 12.63 -14.34
C VAL A 379 23.23 11.76 -13.44
N ALA A 380 22.14 12.30 -12.93
CA ALA A 380 21.17 11.51 -12.19
C ALA A 380 19.80 11.51 -12.87
N LEU A 381 19.18 10.34 -12.95
CA LEU A 381 17.82 10.17 -13.45
C LEU A 381 16.83 10.44 -12.35
N VAL A 382 15.93 11.40 -12.54
CA VAL A 382 14.83 11.71 -11.66
C VAL A 382 13.51 11.62 -12.42
N GLY A 383 12.41 11.45 -11.73
CA GLY A 383 11.10 11.40 -12.36
C GLY A 383 10.13 10.48 -11.64
N TYR A 384 8.89 10.55 -12.05
CA TYR A 384 7.80 9.76 -11.45
C TYR A 384 8.06 8.24 -11.56
N THR A 385 7.40 7.44 -10.73
CA THR A 385 7.44 5.98 -10.87
C THR A 385 6.95 5.57 -12.26
N ASN A 386 7.55 4.52 -12.83
CA ASN A 386 7.22 3.99 -14.15
C ASN A 386 7.40 4.97 -15.33
N ALA A 387 8.13 6.08 -15.17
CA ALA A 387 8.45 7.00 -16.27
C ALA A 387 9.49 6.42 -17.26
N GLY A 388 10.12 5.28 -16.92
CA GLY A 388 11.09 4.61 -17.78
C GLY A 388 12.56 4.94 -17.46
N LYS A 389 12.88 5.42 -16.25
CA LYS A 389 14.26 5.76 -15.81
C LYS A 389 15.25 4.61 -15.98
N SER A 390 14.94 3.44 -15.41
CA SER A 390 15.81 2.26 -15.49
C SER A 390 15.90 1.71 -16.92
N THR A 391 14.84 1.85 -17.71
CA THR A 391 14.85 1.50 -19.14
C THR A 391 15.78 2.44 -19.93
N LEU A 392 15.74 3.74 -19.61
CA LEU A 392 16.63 4.73 -20.20
C LEU A 392 18.10 4.42 -19.85
N LEU A 393 18.38 4.13 -18.57
CA LEU A 393 19.73 3.75 -18.17
C LEU A 393 20.25 2.53 -18.95
N ASN A 394 19.45 1.47 -19.06
CA ASN A 394 19.79 0.28 -19.85
C ASN A 394 20.07 0.62 -21.31
N ARG A 395 19.23 1.48 -21.91
CA ARG A 395 19.36 1.87 -23.31
C ARG A 395 20.60 2.69 -23.57
N LEU A 396 21.00 3.55 -22.63
CA LEU A 396 22.20 4.39 -22.74
C LEU A 396 23.50 3.59 -22.52
N THR A 397 23.47 2.52 -21.72
CA THR A 397 24.68 1.78 -21.29
C THR A 397 24.83 0.40 -21.94
N ASP A 398 23.92 0.01 -22.85
CA ASP A 398 23.86 -1.31 -23.51
C ASP A 398 23.90 -2.50 -22.52
N GLU A 399 23.50 -2.27 -21.25
CA GLU A 399 23.43 -3.30 -20.23
C GLU A 399 21.99 -3.72 -19.93
N ASN A 400 21.80 -4.98 -19.55
CA ASN A 400 20.51 -5.53 -19.14
C ASN A 400 20.33 -5.44 -17.61
N ILE A 401 19.87 -4.28 -17.10
CA ILE A 401 19.34 -4.19 -15.73
C ILE A 401 17.87 -4.60 -15.77
N TYR A 402 17.40 -5.21 -14.67
CA TYR A 402 15.99 -5.55 -14.52
C TYR A 402 15.13 -4.28 -14.57
N ALA A 403 14.57 -4.01 -15.73
CA ALA A 403 13.59 -2.98 -15.95
C ALA A 403 12.23 -3.69 -16.06
N ALA A 404 11.39 -3.54 -15.05
CA ALA A 404 10.02 -4.03 -15.07
C ALA A 404 9.06 -2.87 -15.29
N ASP A 405 7.98 -3.12 -15.99
CA ASP A 405 6.86 -2.19 -16.12
C ASP A 405 6.03 -2.20 -14.82
N GLN A 406 6.69 -1.84 -13.71
CA GLN A 406 6.15 -1.85 -12.35
C GLN A 406 6.67 -0.64 -11.59
N LEU A 407 5.85 -0.15 -10.66
CA LEU A 407 6.25 0.96 -9.80
C LEU A 407 7.44 0.55 -8.90
N PHE A 408 8.34 1.50 -8.62
CA PHE A 408 9.52 1.29 -7.77
C PHE A 408 10.40 0.10 -8.20
N ALA A 409 10.61 -0.07 -9.52
CA ALA A 409 11.50 -1.12 -10.04
C ALA A 409 12.93 -0.99 -9.49
N THR A 410 13.40 0.24 -9.25
CA THR A 410 14.70 0.57 -8.65
C THR A 410 14.49 1.18 -7.27
N LEU A 411 15.01 0.51 -6.24
CA LEU A 411 15.09 1.02 -4.86
C LEU A 411 16.54 1.34 -4.48
N ASP A 412 17.46 0.47 -4.84
CA ASP A 412 18.88 0.67 -4.62
C ASP A 412 19.47 1.48 -5.79
N PRO A 413 20.16 2.62 -5.54
CA PRO A 413 20.72 3.42 -6.62
C PRO A 413 21.76 2.63 -7.39
N THR A 414 21.67 2.70 -8.71
CA THR A 414 22.61 2.01 -9.61
C THR A 414 23.33 3.06 -10.44
N THR A 415 24.67 3.14 -10.30
CA THR A 415 25.51 4.04 -11.09
C THR A 415 26.22 3.25 -12.19
N ARG A 416 26.17 3.77 -13.42
CA ARG A 416 26.81 3.19 -14.61
C ARG A 416 27.69 4.21 -15.31
N ARG A 417 28.65 3.70 -16.06
CA ARG A 417 29.55 4.49 -16.88
C ARG A 417 29.10 4.43 -18.33
N LEU A 418 29.01 5.59 -18.95
CA LEU A 418 28.77 5.75 -20.36
C LEU A 418 30.00 6.41 -20.98
N GLN A 419 30.64 5.74 -21.94
CA GLN A 419 31.71 6.33 -22.74
C GLN A 419 31.11 7.02 -23.95
N LEU A 420 31.47 8.28 -24.13
CA LEU A 420 31.10 9.06 -25.32
C LEU A 420 32.16 8.88 -26.42
N ASP A 421 31.74 9.06 -27.68
CA ASP A 421 32.63 8.94 -28.86
C ASP A 421 33.87 9.85 -28.82
N ASN A 422 33.79 10.94 -28.04
CA ASN A 422 34.90 11.88 -27.86
C ASN A 422 35.89 11.46 -26.75
N GLY A 423 35.72 10.27 -26.17
CA GLY A 423 36.57 9.76 -25.07
C GLY A 423 36.20 10.25 -23.67
N ASN A 424 35.22 11.17 -23.55
CA ASN A 424 34.70 11.60 -22.25
C ASN A 424 33.84 10.50 -21.62
N GLU A 425 33.90 10.40 -20.29
CA GLU A 425 33.12 9.45 -19.51
C GLU A 425 31.99 10.20 -18.77
N ILE A 426 30.77 9.66 -18.81
CA ILE A 426 29.63 10.14 -18.04
C ILE A 426 29.26 9.07 -17.03
N LEU A 427 29.02 9.48 -15.76
CA LEU A 427 28.45 8.62 -14.73
C LEU A 427 26.95 8.87 -14.65
N ILE A 428 26.14 7.86 -14.94
CA ILE A 428 24.69 7.97 -14.87
C ILE A 428 24.19 7.15 -13.70
N SER A 429 23.43 7.79 -12.80
CA SER A 429 22.84 7.15 -11.61
C SER A 429 21.32 7.09 -11.76
N ASP A 430 20.75 5.88 -11.65
CA ASP A 430 19.31 5.68 -11.52
C ASP A 430 18.89 5.88 -10.07
N THR A 431 17.75 6.51 -9.86
CA THR A 431 17.21 6.80 -8.52
C THR A 431 15.81 6.23 -8.34
N VAL A 432 15.35 6.22 -7.09
CA VAL A 432 13.99 5.81 -6.74
C VAL A 432 12.98 6.71 -7.46
N GLY A 433 11.93 6.12 -8.03
CA GLY A 433 10.84 6.89 -8.63
C GLY A 433 10.03 7.63 -7.58
N PHE A 434 9.64 8.85 -7.90
CA PHE A 434 8.75 9.65 -7.06
C PHE A 434 7.28 9.28 -7.29
N ILE A 435 6.45 9.58 -6.29
CA ILE A 435 5.02 9.36 -6.28
C ILE A 435 4.34 10.52 -5.55
N ARG A 436 3.10 10.77 -5.86
CA ARG A 436 2.30 11.79 -5.20
C ARG A 436 2.13 11.49 -3.70
N ASP A 437 2.17 12.54 -2.87
CA ASP A 437 1.98 12.45 -1.41
C ASP A 437 2.92 11.45 -0.72
N LEU A 438 4.20 11.47 -1.12
CA LEU A 438 5.22 10.61 -0.52
C LEU A 438 5.36 10.97 0.97
N PRO A 439 5.10 10.03 1.89
CA PRO A 439 5.19 10.31 3.32
C PRO A 439 6.57 10.81 3.73
N THR A 440 6.64 11.81 4.62
CA THR A 440 7.90 12.38 5.11
C THR A 440 8.82 11.34 5.73
N GLN A 441 8.24 10.32 6.41
CA GLN A 441 9.00 9.21 6.98
C GLN A 441 9.73 8.37 5.91
N LEU A 442 9.14 8.26 4.70
CA LEU A 442 9.78 7.60 3.56
C LEU A 442 10.86 8.49 2.95
N LEU A 443 10.61 9.78 2.79
CA LEU A 443 11.63 10.73 2.33
C LEU A 443 12.86 10.71 3.24
N ASP A 444 12.67 10.69 4.56
CA ASP A 444 13.78 10.61 5.53
C ASP A 444 14.53 9.28 5.44
N ALA A 445 13.84 8.16 5.22
CA ALA A 445 14.47 6.86 5.03
C ALA A 445 15.29 6.80 3.73
N PHE A 446 14.81 7.42 2.66
CA PHE A 446 15.49 7.47 1.36
C PHE A 446 16.45 8.63 1.17
N LYS A 447 16.62 9.49 2.19
CA LYS A 447 17.51 10.65 2.14
C LYS A 447 18.91 10.28 1.67
N ALA A 448 19.43 9.15 2.12
CA ALA A 448 20.75 8.63 1.71
C ALA A 448 20.80 8.23 0.22
N THR A 449 19.69 7.74 -0.34
CA THR A 449 19.56 7.42 -1.77
C THR A 449 19.41 8.70 -2.60
N LEU A 450 18.69 9.69 -2.06
CA LEU A 450 18.51 11.00 -2.68
C LEU A 450 19.75 11.90 -2.55
N GLU A 451 20.70 11.58 -1.63
CA GLU A 451 22.00 12.26 -1.55
C GLU A 451 22.81 12.12 -2.86
N GLU A 452 22.59 11.06 -3.67
CA GLU A 452 23.24 10.93 -4.99
C GLU A 452 22.85 12.09 -5.93
N LEU A 453 21.63 12.64 -5.79
CA LEU A 453 21.17 13.79 -6.57
C LEU A 453 21.96 15.07 -6.24
N GLN A 454 22.43 15.21 -4.99
CA GLN A 454 23.23 16.38 -4.58
C GLN A 454 24.59 16.44 -5.27
N TYR A 455 25.13 15.29 -5.67
CA TYR A 455 26.44 15.21 -6.33
C TYR A 455 26.33 15.22 -7.86
N ALA A 456 25.16 15.02 -8.41
CA ALA A 456 24.95 15.10 -9.86
C ALA A 456 25.14 16.54 -10.35
N ASP A 457 25.78 16.71 -11.50
CA ASP A 457 25.93 17.98 -12.21
C ASP A 457 24.68 18.30 -13.02
N VAL A 458 24.05 17.26 -13.58
CA VAL A 458 22.85 17.34 -14.42
C VAL A 458 21.79 16.38 -13.93
N LEU A 459 20.55 16.83 -13.86
CA LEU A 459 19.37 16.02 -13.56
C LEU A 459 18.56 15.77 -14.84
N LEU A 460 18.38 14.49 -15.20
CA LEU A 460 17.48 14.10 -16.28
C LEU A 460 16.10 13.83 -15.71
N HIS A 461 15.19 14.77 -15.84
CA HIS A 461 13.81 14.61 -15.41
C HIS A 461 13.03 13.83 -16.47
N VAL A 462 12.87 12.52 -16.25
CA VAL A 462 12.19 11.60 -17.15
C VAL A 462 10.69 11.61 -16.87
N VAL A 463 9.91 11.88 -17.89
CA VAL A 463 8.44 12.00 -17.82
C VAL A 463 7.81 11.07 -18.86
N ASP A 464 6.81 10.30 -18.45
CA ASP A 464 5.97 9.50 -19.35
C ASP A 464 4.91 10.41 -19.99
N VAL A 465 5.04 10.69 -21.28
CA VAL A 465 4.13 11.58 -22.01
C VAL A 465 2.91 10.85 -22.60
N SER A 466 2.82 9.54 -22.44
CA SER A 466 1.67 8.75 -22.89
C SER A 466 0.48 8.78 -21.93
N LYS A 467 0.69 9.28 -20.70
CA LYS A 467 -0.31 9.28 -19.63
C LYS A 467 -0.92 10.66 -19.41
N GLU A 468 -2.14 10.71 -18.94
CA GLU A 468 -2.80 11.95 -18.52
C GLU A 468 -2.13 12.54 -17.26
N GLY A 469 -2.31 13.85 -17.02
CA GLY A 469 -1.77 14.53 -15.84
C GLY A 469 -0.25 14.72 -15.87
N ILE A 470 0.32 15.00 -17.03
CA ILE A 470 1.76 15.23 -17.21
C ILE A 470 2.23 16.42 -16.36
N ASP A 471 1.50 17.54 -16.39
CA ASP A 471 1.84 18.76 -15.66
C ASP A 471 1.90 18.49 -14.14
N GLU A 472 0.90 17.78 -13.61
CA GLU A 472 0.85 17.43 -12.17
C GLU A 472 2.02 16.53 -11.77
N ARG A 473 2.38 15.55 -12.61
CA ARG A 473 3.51 14.66 -12.33
C ARG A 473 4.85 15.39 -12.37
N ILE A 474 5.02 16.34 -13.28
CA ILE A 474 6.20 17.20 -13.32
C ILE A 474 6.28 18.03 -12.05
N LEU A 475 5.20 18.71 -11.66
CA LEU A 475 5.15 19.55 -10.47
C LEU A 475 5.46 18.77 -9.18
N VAL A 476 4.95 17.55 -9.03
CA VAL A 476 5.27 16.70 -7.87
C VAL A 476 6.78 16.44 -7.76
N VAL A 477 7.45 16.17 -8.88
CA VAL A 477 8.90 15.95 -8.89
C VAL A 477 9.66 17.25 -8.58
N GLU A 478 9.23 18.38 -9.15
CA GLU A 478 9.81 19.69 -8.90
C GLU A 478 9.71 20.09 -7.42
N ASP A 479 8.55 19.89 -6.79
CA ASP A 479 8.34 20.17 -5.36
C ASP A 479 9.30 19.35 -4.48
N ILE A 480 9.53 18.09 -4.84
CA ILE A 480 10.48 17.22 -4.12
C ILE A 480 11.91 17.74 -4.35
N LEU A 481 12.30 18.06 -5.58
CA LEU A 481 13.63 18.62 -5.88
C LEU A 481 13.87 19.96 -5.16
N MET A 482 12.84 20.80 -5.09
CA MET A 482 12.86 22.05 -4.32
C MET A 482 13.08 21.78 -2.82
N SER A 483 12.38 20.80 -2.25
CA SER A 483 12.54 20.42 -0.84
C SER A 483 13.95 19.89 -0.51
N LEU A 484 14.65 19.36 -1.52
CA LEU A 484 16.03 18.88 -1.42
C LEU A 484 17.08 19.95 -1.75
N GLY A 485 16.65 21.18 -2.15
CA GLY A 485 17.53 22.27 -2.52
C GLY A 485 18.28 22.07 -3.85
N LEU A 486 17.66 21.39 -4.81
CA LEU A 486 18.28 21.00 -6.08
C LEU A 486 17.80 21.81 -7.29
N GLN A 487 17.01 22.87 -7.08
CA GLN A 487 16.42 23.66 -8.16
C GLN A 487 17.43 24.44 -9.02
N GLU A 488 18.61 24.72 -8.50
CA GLU A 488 19.65 25.48 -9.24
C GLU A 488 20.51 24.61 -10.17
N LYS A 489 20.35 23.29 -10.12
CA LYS A 489 21.09 22.37 -10.99
C LYS A 489 20.59 22.43 -12.42
N THR A 490 21.42 22.03 -13.38
CA THR A 490 20.98 21.90 -14.76
C THR A 490 19.99 20.75 -14.91
N HIS A 491 18.77 21.08 -15.36
CA HIS A 491 17.70 20.12 -15.59
C HIS A 491 17.46 19.93 -17.08
N ILE A 492 17.41 18.68 -17.54
CA ILE A 492 16.95 18.30 -18.87
C ILE A 492 15.64 17.56 -18.73
N LEU A 493 14.57 18.06 -19.34
CA LEU A 493 13.29 17.36 -19.40
C LEU A 493 13.34 16.29 -20.50
N VAL A 494 13.19 15.04 -20.13
CA VAL A 494 13.21 13.88 -21.03
C VAL A 494 11.81 13.32 -21.15
N CYS A 495 11.12 13.68 -22.23
CA CYS A 495 9.77 13.23 -22.57
C CYS A 495 9.85 11.83 -23.19
N ASN A 496 9.57 10.80 -22.39
CA ASN A 496 9.69 9.39 -22.78
C ASN A 496 8.34 8.79 -23.19
N LYS A 497 8.38 7.66 -23.91
CA LYS A 497 7.24 6.89 -24.44
C LYS A 497 6.48 7.61 -25.56
N ILE A 498 7.18 8.39 -26.38
CA ILE A 498 6.58 9.06 -27.54
C ILE A 498 5.98 8.07 -28.55
N ASP A 499 6.46 6.83 -28.59
CA ASP A 499 5.93 5.74 -29.39
C ASP A 499 4.50 5.32 -29.05
N CYS A 500 4.00 5.74 -27.89
CA CYS A 500 2.62 5.50 -27.45
C CYS A 500 1.69 6.69 -27.71
N CYS A 501 2.18 7.80 -28.26
CA CYS A 501 1.40 9.01 -28.53
C CYS A 501 1.10 9.14 -30.01
N GLU A 502 -0.17 9.33 -30.39
CA GLU A 502 -0.54 9.67 -31.78
C GLU A 502 -0.16 11.12 -32.10
N GLU A 503 -0.37 12.04 -31.16
CA GLU A 503 0.02 13.44 -31.24
C GLU A 503 0.81 13.82 -30.00
N MET A 504 1.83 14.69 -30.14
CA MET A 504 2.62 15.16 -29.00
C MET A 504 1.76 16.02 -28.06
N PRO A 505 1.63 15.63 -26.78
CA PRO A 505 0.84 16.40 -25.83
C PRO A 505 1.51 17.76 -25.54
N ILE A 506 0.67 18.80 -25.44
CA ILE A 506 1.10 20.13 -25.03
C ILE A 506 0.88 20.24 -23.52
N PHE A 507 1.95 20.52 -22.79
CA PHE A 507 1.91 20.69 -21.35
C PHE A 507 2.71 21.93 -20.90
N SER A 508 2.15 22.67 -19.94
CA SER A 508 2.63 23.99 -19.55
C SER A 508 3.89 23.92 -18.69
N ALA A 509 4.03 22.89 -17.87
CA ALA A 509 5.19 22.72 -16.98
C ALA A 509 6.51 22.54 -17.77
N ALA A 510 6.45 22.08 -19.04
CA ALA A 510 7.65 22.01 -19.87
C ALA A 510 8.23 23.37 -20.22
N LEU A 511 7.47 24.46 -20.12
CA LEU A 511 7.94 25.80 -20.53
C LEU A 511 9.08 26.31 -19.64
N GLN A 512 9.19 25.84 -18.42
CA GLN A 512 10.26 26.22 -17.48
C GLN A 512 11.62 25.57 -17.80
N TYR A 513 11.63 24.48 -18.60
CA TYR A 513 12.87 23.79 -18.94
C TYR A 513 13.52 24.40 -20.18
N GLN A 514 14.83 24.69 -20.06
CA GLN A 514 15.64 25.18 -21.20
C GLN A 514 15.99 24.05 -22.16
N HIS A 515 16.29 22.86 -21.63
CA HIS A 515 16.67 21.67 -22.38
C HIS A 515 15.54 20.64 -22.36
N LYS A 516 15.11 20.18 -23.54
CA LYS A 516 14.03 19.20 -23.70
C LYS A 516 14.41 18.18 -24.77
N CYS A 517 14.23 16.92 -24.44
CA CYS A 517 14.42 15.82 -25.39
C CYS A 517 13.18 14.94 -25.42
N TYR A 518 12.74 14.58 -26.60
CA TYR A 518 11.62 13.67 -26.83
C TYR A 518 12.17 12.32 -27.29
N ILE A 519 11.90 11.28 -26.51
CA ILE A 519 12.51 9.97 -26.72
C ILE A 519 11.50 8.83 -26.61
N SER A 520 11.86 7.69 -27.20
CA SER A 520 11.30 6.39 -26.87
C SER A 520 12.42 5.45 -26.47
N CYS A 521 12.47 5.08 -25.19
CA CYS A 521 13.41 4.07 -24.74
C CYS A 521 13.17 2.70 -25.40
N LYS A 522 11.94 2.43 -25.88
CA LYS A 522 11.55 1.18 -26.53
C LYS A 522 12.07 1.12 -27.97
N THR A 523 11.81 2.13 -28.77
CA THR A 523 12.22 2.15 -30.17
C THR A 523 13.66 2.66 -30.39
N GLY A 524 14.16 3.49 -29.47
CA GLY A 524 15.46 4.17 -29.58
C GLY A 524 15.37 5.55 -30.23
N GLU A 525 14.19 5.99 -30.61
CA GLU A 525 13.96 7.31 -31.18
C GLU A 525 14.36 8.42 -30.18
N GLY A 526 15.04 9.46 -30.67
CA GLY A 526 15.48 10.62 -29.90
C GLY A 526 16.66 10.38 -28.92
N ILE A 527 17.17 9.15 -28.77
CA ILE A 527 18.31 8.85 -27.90
C ILE A 527 19.59 9.54 -28.35
N GLU A 528 19.84 9.60 -29.67
CA GLU A 528 21.02 10.30 -30.22
C GLU A 528 20.98 11.81 -29.91
N GLN A 529 19.80 12.43 -29.94
CA GLN A 529 19.64 13.83 -29.55
C GLN A 529 19.98 14.04 -28.06
N LEU A 530 19.48 13.17 -27.16
CA LEU A 530 19.80 13.22 -25.74
C LEU A 530 21.31 13.05 -25.50
N LEU A 531 21.95 12.11 -26.19
CA LEU A 531 23.41 11.92 -26.12
C LEU A 531 24.19 13.14 -26.61
N SER A 532 23.71 13.82 -27.67
CA SER A 532 24.30 15.06 -28.17
C SER A 532 24.23 16.19 -27.14
N GLU A 533 23.07 16.35 -26.47
CA GLU A 533 22.91 17.32 -25.37
C GLU A 533 23.84 17.03 -24.19
N LEU A 534 23.93 15.76 -23.75
CA LEU A 534 24.85 15.36 -22.69
C LEU A 534 26.33 15.58 -23.09
N LYS A 535 26.67 15.31 -24.35
CA LYS A 535 28.02 15.58 -24.88
C LYS A 535 28.33 17.07 -24.90
N HIS A 536 27.36 17.92 -25.28
CA HIS A 536 27.52 19.36 -25.24
C HIS A 536 27.75 19.88 -23.82
N LEU A 537 27.00 19.40 -22.84
CA LEU A 537 27.18 19.76 -21.43
C LEU A 537 28.53 19.26 -20.88
N ALA A 538 28.93 18.03 -21.21
CA ALA A 538 30.22 17.50 -20.80
C ALA A 538 31.42 18.25 -21.38
N THR A 539 31.25 18.87 -22.57
CA THR A 539 32.29 19.69 -23.20
C THR A 539 32.25 21.15 -22.80
N SER A 540 31.09 21.71 -22.45
CA SER A 540 30.95 23.13 -22.06
C SER A 540 31.67 23.47 -20.74
N GLU A 541 31.93 22.49 -19.88
CA GLU A 541 32.73 22.63 -18.65
C GLU A 541 34.22 22.37 -18.89
N SER A 542 34.65 22.07 -20.11
CA SER A 542 36.04 21.83 -20.46
C SER A 542 36.61 23.00 -21.27
N ILE A 543 37.87 23.28 -21.06
CA ILE A 543 38.63 24.29 -21.82
C ILE A 543 39.76 23.59 -22.61
N THR A 544 39.95 24.03 -23.85
CA THR A 544 41.11 23.60 -24.64
C THR A 544 42.24 24.60 -24.43
N LEU A 545 43.35 24.12 -23.92
CA LEU A 545 44.56 24.90 -23.68
C LEU A 545 45.65 24.47 -24.62
N VAL A 546 46.42 25.43 -25.10
CA VAL A 546 47.69 25.18 -25.81
C VAL A 546 48.82 25.40 -24.80
N LEU A 547 49.44 24.33 -24.38
CA LEU A 547 50.57 24.36 -23.41
C LEU A 547 51.88 24.43 -24.17
N HIS A 548 52.64 25.52 -23.96
CA HIS A 548 54.01 25.62 -24.44
C HIS A 548 54.94 25.16 -23.30
N LEU A 549 55.45 23.94 -23.38
CA LEU A 549 56.28 23.31 -22.34
C LEU A 549 57.75 23.31 -22.77
N PRO A 550 58.59 24.22 -22.24
CA PRO A 550 60.03 24.23 -22.58
C PRO A 550 60.73 22.98 -22.09
N PHE A 551 61.91 22.67 -22.69
CA PHE A 551 62.74 21.55 -22.26
C PHE A 551 63.43 21.83 -20.91
N ASP A 552 62.66 21.82 -19.83
CA ASP A 552 63.12 21.96 -18.45
C ASP A 552 62.67 20.81 -17.55
N GLU A 553 63.09 20.80 -16.29
CA GLU A 553 62.73 19.76 -15.33
C GLU A 553 61.21 19.66 -15.08
N SER A 554 60.42 20.73 -15.37
CA SER A 554 58.97 20.77 -15.16
C SER A 554 58.18 20.17 -16.33
N GLN A 555 58.78 20.05 -17.53
CA GLN A 555 58.14 19.57 -18.75
C GLN A 555 57.51 18.18 -18.57
N GLY A 556 58.32 17.23 -18.06
CA GLY A 556 57.81 15.86 -17.84
C GLY A 556 56.65 15.78 -16.85
N GLN A 557 56.68 16.62 -15.82
CA GLN A 557 55.62 16.69 -14.83
C GLN A 557 54.35 17.30 -15.44
N LYS A 558 54.47 18.44 -16.15
CA LYS A 558 53.34 19.09 -16.79
C LYS A 558 52.75 18.22 -17.91
N MET A 559 53.59 17.53 -18.69
CA MET A 559 53.17 16.57 -19.69
C MET A 559 52.38 15.40 -19.05
N ALA A 560 52.93 14.81 -17.98
CA ALA A 560 52.25 13.75 -17.24
C ALA A 560 50.89 14.23 -16.67
N LEU A 561 50.81 15.45 -16.16
CA LEU A 561 49.59 16.07 -15.71
C LEU A 561 48.60 16.29 -16.85
N ALA A 562 49.05 16.72 -18.04
CA ALA A 562 48.20 16.89 -19.23
C ALA A 562 47.58 15.55 -19.66
N HIS A 563 48.36 14.51 -19.76
CA HIS A 563 47.89 13.14 -20.06
C HIS A 563 47.02 12.57 -18.93
N GLN A 564 47.42 12.84 -17.69
CA GLN A 564 46.66 12.35 -16.53
C GLN A 564 45.32 13.09 -16.33
N TYR A 565 45.23 14.39 -16.61
CA TYR A 565 44.11 15.27 -16.28
C TYR A 565 43.36 15.81 -17.48
N GLY A 566 43.78 15.57 -18.71
CA GLY A 566 43.14 16.03 -19.93
C GLY A 566 43.20 15.02 -21.06
N GLN A 567 42.45 15.32 -22.11
CA GLN A 567 42.58 14.65 -23.39
C GLN A 567 43.55 15.44 -24.24
N VAL A 568 44.74 14.85 -24.53
CA VAL A 568 45.70 15.45 -25.44
C VAL A 568 45.18 15.31 -26.88
N LEU A 569 44.91 16.44 -27.53
CA LEU A 569 44.37 16.51 -28.87
C LEU A 569 45.50 16.49 -29.94
N SER A 570 46.60 17.22 -29.64
CA SER A 570 47.80 17.22 -30.48
C SER A 570 49.07 17.41 -29.63
N GLU A 571 50.17 16.85 -30.11
CA GLU A 571 51.46 16.96 -29.45
C GLU A 571 52.52 17.15 -30.52
N GLN A 572 53.21 18.27 -30.47
CA GLN A 572 54.27 18.63 -31.42
C GLN A 572 55.53 19.06 -30.64
N TYR A 573 56.69 18.69 -31.16
CA TYR A 573 57.97 19.05 -30.57
C TYR A 573 58.69 19.98 -31.52
N ASP A 574 59.19 21.09 -31.02
CA ASP A 574 60.03 22.03 -31.73
C ASP A 574 61.40 22.20 -31.03
N GLU A 575 62.25 23.09 -31.54
CA GLU A 575 63.57 23.34 -30.96
C GLU A 575 63.54 23.98 -29.55
N THR A 576 62.35 24.51 -29.12
CA THR A 576 62.18 25.24 -27.88
C THR A 576 61.42 24.44 -26.80
N GLY A 577 60.74 23.39 -27.18
CA GLY A 577 59.95 22.57 -26.23
C GLY A 577 58.90 21.70 -26.90
N ALA A 578 57.90 21.32 -26.12
CA ALA A 578 56.70 20.65 -26.60
C ALA A 578 55.52 21.62 -26.63
N VAL A 579 54.76 21.62 -27.71
CA VAL A 579 53.48 22.30 -27.83
C VAL A 579 52.39 21.25 -27.77
N VAL A 580 51.61 21.30 -26.72
CA VAL A 580 50.59 20.31 -26.43
C VAL A 580 49.21 21.01 -26.40
N GLU A 581 48.34 20.56 -27.28
CA GLU A 581 46.95 20.97 -27.24
C GLU A 581 46.18 19.95 -26.40
N VAL A 582 45.61 20.42 -25.28
CA VAL A 582 44.93 19.54 -24.33
C VAL A 582 43.58 20.12 -23.96
N GLN A 583 42.54 19.31 -24.01
CA GLN A 583 41.24 19.60 -23.48
C GLN A 583 41.12 19.13 -22.04
N LEU A 584 40.82 20.05 -21.12
CA LEU A 584 40.80 19.83 -19.67
C LEU A 584 39.47 20.32 -19.08
N PRO A 585 38.94 19.63 -18.04
CA PRO A 585 37.90 20.20 -17.21
C PRO A 585 38.36 21.52 -16.59
N MET A 586 37.48 22.53 -16.53
CA MET A 586 37.81 23.84 -16.02
C MET A 586 38.40 23.84 -14.58
N PRO A 587 37.92 23.03 -13.64
CA PRO A 587 38.53 22.93 -12.30
C PRO A 587 40.01 22.44 -12.33
N ASP A 588 40.29 21.47 -13.18
CA ASP A 588 41.65 20.93 -13.32
C ASP A 588 42.56 21.88 -14.08
N ALA A 589 42.03 22.56 -15.08
CA ALA A 589 42.74 23.64 -15.78
C ALA A 589 43.09 24.76 -14.80
N LYS A 590 42.17 25.21 -13.94
CA LYS A 590 42.42 26.19 -12.89
C LYS A 590 43.45 25.71 -11.86
N LYS A 591 43.47 24.43 -11.50
CA LYS A 591 44.36 23.89 -10.47
C LYS A 591 45.80 23.62 -10.95
N TYR A 592 45.94 23.07 -12.13
CA TYR A 592 47.22 22.58 -12.60
C TYR A 592 47.87 23.40 -13.72
N PHE A 593 47.03 24.18 -14.46
CA PHE A 593 47.46 24.92 -15.65
C PHE A 593 47.01 26.39 -15.62
N TRP A 594 46.87 26.96 -14.44
CA TRP A 594 46.46 28.36 -14.21
C TRP A 594 47.22 29.36 -15.08
N GLU A 595 48.49 29.14 -15.27
CA GLU A 595 49.38 30.03 -16.04
C GLU A 595 48.96 30.11 -17.53
N TYR A 596 48.37 29.05 -18.05
CA TYR A 596 47.95 28.90 -19.46
C TYR A 596 46.47 29.28 -19.69
N LEU A 597 45.74 29.64 -18.64
CA LEU A 597 44.36 30.05 -18.76
C LEU A 597 44.21 31.40 -19.42
N PRO A 598 43.24 31.63 -20.32
CA PRO A 598 42.85 32.97 -20.82
C PRO A 598 42.50 33.89 -19.66
N GLU A 599 42.80 35.21 -19.86
CA GLU A 599 42.62 36.24 -18.82
C GLU A 599 41.15 36.35 -18.34
N GLU A 600 40.19 36.05 -19.18
CA GLU A 600 38.76 36.04 -18.86
C GLU A 600 38.42 35.04 -17.75
N TYR A 601 39.09 33.90 -17.67
CA TYR A 601 38.87 32.85 -16.66
C TYR A 601 39.71 33.05 -15.39
N LYS A 602 40.70 33.94 -15.42
CA LYS A 602 41.54 34.28 -14.26
C LYS A 602 40.86 35.28 -13.31
N ASN A 603 39.91 36.08 -13.81
CA ASN A 603 39.25 37.15 -13.06
C ASN A 603 38.04 36.72 -12.21
N GLU A 604 37.55 35.50 -12.36
CA GLU A 604 36.36 34.97 -11.65
C GLU A 604 36.66 34.44 -10.23
N VAL A 605 37.93 34.38 -9.80
CA VAL A 605 38.29 33.84 -8.48
C VAL A 605 38.64 34.99 -7.54
N LYS A 606 37.66 35.47 -6.79
CA LYS A 606 37.92 36.09 -5.48
C LYS A 606 38.01 34.96 -4.44
N TRP A 607 39.20 34.79 -3.89
CA TRP A 607 39.49 33.90 -2.74
C TRP A 607 38.68 34.32 -1.52
#